data_5fbdc6df8d02a72d3793df12853a7378
#
_entry.id   5fbdc6df8d02a72d3793df12853a7378
#
_cell.length_a   1.000
_cell.length_b   1.000
_cell.length_c   1.000
_cell.angle_alpha   90.00
_cell.angle_beta   90.00
_cell.angle_gamma   90.00
#
_symmetry.space_group_name_H-M   'P 1'
#
loop_
_entity.id
_entity.type
_entity.pdbx_description
1 polymer ?
#
loop_
_entity_poly.entity_id
_entity_poly.type
_entity_poly.pdbx_seq_one_letter_code
_entity_poly.pdbx_strand_id
1 'polypeptide(L)'
;MRITDVQVIVWEWRDIPPTRYTLKVRSAGSRSTHMALVKIITDEGIEGHAFLGSALSALGNDAKLIVERYKPLLIGQNPLNRERIWQSMSNWAMGSIMRVIGAIDVALWDLAGKAAGVPIHKLMGSYRESVPAYASSAVFETVEEYVEEAVHYKALGWSAYKIHPPAVATQDIKICEAVR
;
A
#
# COMPACT_ATOMS: atom_id res chain seq x y z
N MET A 1 -6.18 -17.17 -21.62
CA MET A 1 -6.59 -16.10 -20.68
C MET A 1 -6.31 -14.74 -21.28
N ARG A 2 -7.33 -13.87 -21.30
CA ARG A 2 -7.24 -12.47 -21.78
C ARG A 2 -7.98 -11.56 -20.81
N ILE A 3 -7.48 -10.35 -20.63
CA ILE A 3 -8.17 -9.32 -19.83
C ILE A 3 -9.41 -8.85 -20.60
N THR A 4 -10.57 -9.00 -19.98
CA THR A 4 -11.86 -8.58 -20.55
C THR A 4 -12.38 -7.29 -19.96
N ASP A 5 -12.00 -6.98 -18.69
CA ASP A 5 -12.41 -5.74 -18.05
C ASP A 5 -11.40 -5.30 -16.98
N VAL A 6 -11.37 -3.99 -16.70
CA VAL A 6 -10.68 -3.37 -15.58
C VAL A 6 -11.65 -2.42 -14.90
N GLN A 7 -11.93 -2.67 -13.64
CA GLN A 7 -12.83 -1.90 -12.80
C GLN A 7 -12.10 -1.23 -11.66
N VAL A 8 -12.59 -0.07 -11.25
CA VAL A 8 -12.10 0.63 -10.06
C VAL A 8 -13.30 0.93 -9.17
N ILE A 9 -13.40 0.22 -8.06
CA ILE A 9 -14.46 0.36 -7.08
C ILE A 9 -13.98 1.35 -6.03
N VAL A 10 -14.61 2.52 -5.97
CA VAL A 10 -14.22 3.62 -5.06
C VAL A 10 -15.17 3.64 -3.87
N TRP A 11 -14.61 3.80 -2.66
CA TRP A 11 -15.39 4.04 -1.45
C TRP A 11 -14.75 5.13 -0.58
N GLU A 12 -15.56 5.72 0.28
CA GLU A 12 -15.10 6.65 1.30
C GLU A 12 -14.73 5.87 2.57
N TRP A 13 -13.52 6.08 3.07
CA TRP A 13 -13.11 5.64 4.40
C TRP A 13 -13.29 6.80 5.36
N ARG A 14 -14.27 6.66 6.26
CA ARG A 14 -14.62 7.64 7.29
C ARG A 14 -13.95 7.32 8.61
N ASP A 15 -13.90 8.31 9.48
CA ASP A 15 -13.44 8.17 10.87
C ASP A 15 -12.03 7.57 10.98
N ILE A 16 -11.14 8.01 10.08
CA ILE A 16 -9.74 7.58 10.10
C ILE A 16 -9.13 8.04 11.42
N PRO A 17 -8.54 7.13 12.21
CA PRO A 17 -7.87 7.50 13.45
C PRO A 17 -6.79 8.56 13.19
N PRO A 18 -6.64 9.54 14.08
CA PRO A 18 -5.57 10.52 13.98
C PRO A 18 -4.23 9.79 14.05
N THR A 19 -3.49 9.81 12.94
CA THR A 19 -2.17 9.18 12.87
C THR A 19 -1.16 10.21 12.38
N ARG A 20 -0.09 10.40 13.12
CA ARG A 20 1.01 11.28 12.73
C ARG A 20 2.21 10.43 12.34
N TYR A 21 2.72 10.62 11.14
CA TYR A 21 4.02 10.08 10.73
C TYR A 21 5.09 11.17 10.61
N THR A 22 4.71 12.44 10.69
CA THR A 22 5.61 13.58 10.76
C THR A 22 4.94 14.74 11.51
N LEU A 23 5.72 15.62 12.16
CA LEU A 23 5.20 16.85 12.79
C LEU A 23 4.53 17.80 11.78
N LYS A 24 4.87 17.71 10.50
CA LYS A 24 4.34 18.58 9.45
C LYS A 24 2.90 18.24 9.05
N VAL A 25 2.44 17.04 9.33
CA VAL A 25 1.08 16.59 9.02
C VAL A 25 0.26 16.57 10.31
N ARG A 26 -0.35 17.68 10.64
CA ARG A 26 -1.37 17.73 11.70
C ARG A 26 -2.68 17.16 11.13
N SER A 27 -3.06 15.98 11.55
CA SER A 27 -4.43 15.51 11.37
C SER A 27 -5.27 16.01 12.55
N ALA A 28 -5.87 17.18 12.41
CA ALA A 28 -6.88 17.64 13.37
C ALA A 28 -8.23 17.03 13.02
N GLY A 29 -8.81 16.23 13.92
CA GLY A 29 -10.17 15.71 13.81
C GLY A 29 -10.32 14.41 13.00
N SER A 30 -11.53 13.88 13.00
CA SER A 30 -11.97 12.78 12.15
C SER A 30 -11.77 13.17 10.68
N ARG A 31 -11.08 12.31 9.94
CA ARG A 31 -10.80 12.53 8.51
C ARG A 31 -11.49 11.45 7.70
N SER A 32 -11.96 11.84 6.53
CA SER A 32 -12.32 10.88 5.50
C SER A 32 -11.35 10.96 4.32
N THR A 33 -11.15 9.84 3.65
CA THR A 33 -10.42 9.76 2.38
C THR A 33 -11.13 8.80 1.45
N HIS A 34 -10.83 8.88 0.17
CA HIS A 34 -11.30 7.88 -0.78
C HIS A 34 -10.20 6.86 -1.04
N MET A 35 -10.59 5.59 -0.99
CA MET A 35 -9.79 4.45 -1.39
C MET A 35 -10.47 3.73 -2.55
N ALA A 36 -9.72 2.91 -3.24
CA ALA A 36 -10.27 2.08 -4.32
C ALA A 36 -9.73 0.67 -4.29
N LEU A 37 -10.52 -0.25 -4.84
CA LEU A 37 -10.11 -1.58 -5.26
C LEU A 37 -10.00 -1.59 -6.77
N VAL A 38 -8.81 -1.85 -7.28
CA VAL A 38 -8.57 -2.15 -8.70
C VAL A 38 -8.85 -3.63 -8.91
N LYS A 39 -9.68 -3.94 -9.89
CA LYS A 39 -10.10 -5.29 -10.24
C LYS A 39 -9.82 -5.53 -11.71
N ILE A 40 -9.01 -6.54 -12.04
CA ILE A 40 -8.73 -6.99 -13.40
C ILE A 40 -9.47 -8.29 -13.61
N ILE A 41 -10.31 -8.35 -14.64
CA ILE A 41 -11.20 -9.47 -14.95
C ILE A 41 -10.71 -10.16 -16.24
N THR A 42 -10.76 -11.48 -16.29
CA THR A 42 -10.36 -12.27 -17.45
C THR A 42 -11.52 -13.08 -18.03
N ASP A 43 -11.35 -13.52 -19.28
CA ASP A 43 -12.26 -14.42 -19.99
C ASP A 43 -12.39 -15.83 -19.36
N GLU A 44 -11.44 -16.19 -18.47
CA GLU A 44 -11.46 -17.46 -17.73
C GLU A 44 -12.09 -17.32 -16.32
N GLY A 45 -12.64 -16.15 -15.99
CA GLY A 45 -13.28 -15.89 -14.69
C GLY A 45 -12.31 -15.67 -13.53
N ILE A 46 -10.99 -15.65 -13.79
CA ILE A 46 -9.99 -15.34 -12.76
C ILE A 46 -9.89 -13.82 -12.64
N GLU A 47 -9.89 -13.34 -11.42
CA GLU A 47 -9.84 -11.91 -11.10
C GLU A 47 -8.60 -11.57 -10.26
N GLY A 48 -7.92 -10.48 -10.62
CA GLY A 48 -6.83 -9.90 -9.85
C GLY A 48 -7.24 -8.62 -9.14
N HIS A 49 -6.76 -8.43 -7.90
CA HIS A 49 -7.17 -7.33 -7.04
C HIS A 49 -5.97 -6.58 -6.45
N ALA A 50 -6.11 -5.26 -6.31
CA ALA A 50 -5.17 -4.42 -5.58
C ALA A 50 -5.86 -3.21 -4.96
N PHE A 51 -5.41 -2.77 -3.79
CA PHE A 51 -5.85 -1.51 -3.20
C PHE A 51 -5.13 -0.32 -3.82
N LEU A 52 -5.81 0.81 -3.90
CA LEU A 52 -5.30 2.10 -4.32
C LEU A 52 -5.79 3.20 -3.38
N GLY A 53 -4.91 4.13 -3.05
CA GLY A 53 -5.16 5.16 -2.05
C GLY A 53 -4.63 4.78 -0.66
N SER A 54 -4.70 5.73 0.25
CA SER A 54 -4.29 5.53 1.65
C SER A 54 -4.92 6.58 2.56
N ALA A 55 -4.82 6.36 3.87
CA ALA A 55 -5.26 7.34 4.88
C ALA A 55 -4.58 8.72 4.73
N LEU A 56 -3.36 8.77 4.18
CA LEU A 56 -2.56 9.98 4.04
C LEU A 56 -2.58 10.58 2.63
N SER A 57 -2.96 9.79 1.64
CA SER A 57 -2.93 10.20 0.24
C SER A 57 -4.27 9.90 -0.43
N ALA A 58 -5.07 10.93 -0.58
CA ALA A 58 -6.35 10.82 -1.27
C ALA A 58 -6.22 10.21 -2.67
N LEU A 59 -7.25 9.50 -3.10
CA LEU A 59 -7.30 8.85 -4.41
C LEU A 59 -7.15 9.86 -5.57
N GLY A 60 -7.68 11.09 -5.41
CA GLY A 60 -7.63 12.12 -6.44
C GLY A 60 -8.21 11.64 -7.77
N ASN A 61 -7.45 11.83 -8.85
CA ASN A 61 -7.82 11.40 -10.20
C ASN A 61 -7.37 9.98 -10.57
N ASP A 62 -6.84 9.21 -9.63
CA ASP A 62 -6.21 7.92 -9.91
C ASP A 62 -7.16 6.90 -10.55
N ALA A 63 -8.41 6.82 -10.03
CA ALA A 63 -9.44 5.94 -10.59
C ALA A 63 -9.77 6.29 -12.04
N LYS A 64 -9.93 7.59 -12.31
CA LYS A 64 -10.16 8.10 -13.66
C LYS A 64 -9.00 7.77 -14.59
N LEU A 65 -7.77 7.94 -14.10
CA LEU A 65 -6.55 7.65 -14.86
C LEU A 65 -6.45 6.17 -15.23
N ILE A 66 -6.82 5.25 -14.32
CA ILE A 66 -6.88 3.81 -14.62
C ILE A 66 -7.89 3.54 -15.74
N VAL A 67 -9.11 4.06 -15.61
CA VAL A 67 -10.21 3.74 -16.53
C VAL A 67 -10.00 4.36 -17.91
N GLU A 68 -9.59 5.63 -17.97
CA GLU A 68 -9.49 6.35 -19.25
C GLU A 68 -8.17 6.09 -19.99
N ARG A 69 -7.07 5.88 -19.27
CA ARG A 69 -5.74 5.79 -19.86
C ARG A 69 -5.19 4.36 -19.90
N TYR A 70 -5.25 3.63 -18.77
CA TYR A 70 -4.60 2.33 -18.68
C TYR A 70 -5.50 1.17 -19.10
N LYS A 71 -6.79 1.20 -18.79
CA LYS A 71 -7.72 0.14 -19.22
C LYS A 71 -7.66 -0.16 -20.72
N PRO A 72 -7.64 0.83 -21.64
CA PRO A 72 -7.51 0.55 -23.08
C PRO A 72 -6.23 -0.20 -23.47
N LEU A 73 -5.13 -0.01 -22.71
CA LEU A 73 -3.86 -0.70 -22.95
C LEU A 73 -3.89 -2.15 -22.44
N LEU A 74 -4.76 -2.45 -21.48
CA LEU A 74 -4.84 -3.75 -20.80
C LEU A 74 -5.82 -4.71 -21.48
N ILE A 75 -6.93 -4.20 -21.99
CA ILE A 75 -7.98 -5.03 -22.61
C ILE A 75 -7.39 -5.86 -23.76
N GLY A 76 -7.72 -7.17 -23.77
CA GLY A 76 -7.27 -8.14 -24.76
C GLY A 76 -5.84 -8.67 -24.53
N GLN A 77 -5.05 -8.07 -23.61
CA GLN A 77 -3.74 -8.57 -23.27
C GLN A 77 -3.82 -9.89 -22.48
N ASN A 78 -2.78 -10.72 -22.60
CA ASN A 78 -2.60 -11.83 -21.68
C ASN A 78 -2.02 -11.30 -20.36
N PRO A 79 -2.74 -11.40 -19.22
CA PRO A 79 -2.31 -10.84 -17.94
C PRO A 79 -1.02 -11.47 -17.40
N LEU A 80 -0.60 -12.64 -17.90
CA LEU A 80 0.65 -13.27 -17.51
C LEU A 80 1.88 -12.63 -18.16
N ASN A 81 1.70 -11.81 -19.20
CA ASN A 81 2.76 -11.02 -19.83
C ASN A 81 3.03 -9.73 -19.02
N ARG A 82 3.18 -9.85 -17.69
CA ARG A 82 3.27 -8.73 -16.76
C ARG A 82 4.35 -7.72 -17.12
N GLU A 83 5.57 -8.20 -17.41
CA GLU A 83 6.70 -7.33 -17.78
C GLU A 83 6.39 -6.49 -19.02
N ARG A 84 5.81 -7.10 -20.04
CA ARG A 84 5.40 -6.40 -21.26
C ARG A 84 4.34 -5.34 -20.99
N ILE A 85 3.36 -5.68 -20.14
CA ILE A 85 2.30 -4.74 -19.73
C ILE A 85 2.91 -3.60 -18.93
N TRP A 86 3.80 -3.90 -17.98
CA TRP A 86 4.49 -2.89 -17.18
C TRP A 86 5.29 -1.92 -18.05
N GLN A 87 6.08 -2.42 -18.99
CA GLN A 87 6.83 -1.59 -19.96
C GLN A 87 5.90 -0.69 -20.77
N SER A 88 4.78 -1.23 -21.26
CA SER A 88 3.80 -0.43 -21.99
C SER A 88 3.22 0.68 -21.14
N MET A 89 2.87 0.41 -19.87
CA MET A 89 2.34 1.42 -18.95
C MET A 89 3.42 2.46 -18.59
N SER A 90 4.66 2.03 -18.35
CA SER A 90 5.77 2.90 -17.96
C SER A 90 6.18 3.88 -19.06
N ASN A 91 6.12 3.48 -20.32
CA ASN A 91 6.38 4.37 -21.45
C ASN A 91 5.38 5.54 -21.53
N TRP A 92 4.18 5.36 -20.96
CA TRP A 92 3.15 6.39 -20.86
C TRP A 92 3.16 7.11 -19.50
N ALA A 93 4.15 6.80 -18.63
CA ALA A 93 4.21 7.31 -17.26
C ALA A 93 4.57 8.80 -17.16
N MET A 94 4.98 9.47 -18.25
CA MET A 94 5.19 10.92 -18.25
C MET A 94 3.92 11.64 -17.78
N GLY A 95 3.92 12.13 -16.55
CA GLY A 95 2.77 12.74 -15.87
C GLY A 95 1.80 11.78 -15.18
N SER A 96 2.12 10.48 -15.08
CA SER A 96 1.34 9.51 -14.28
C SER A 96 1.96 9.29 -12.92
N ILE A 97 1.11 9.09 -11.92
CA ILE A 97 1.56 8.77 -10.57
C ILE A 97 1.92 7.28 -10.54
N MET A 98 3.15 6.93 -10.18
CA MET A 98 3.67 5.56 -10.12
C MET A 98 2.78 4.60 -9.31
N ARG A 99 2.06 5.11 -8.28
CA ARG A 99 1.13 4.29 -7.47
C ARG A 99 -0.02 3.69 -8.29
N VAL A 100 -0.44 4.36 -9.36
CA VAL A 100 -1.50 3.87 -10.26
C VAL A 100 -1.01 2.66 -11.05
N ILE A 101 0.19 2.77 -11.62
CA ILE A 101 0.86 1.65 -12.32
C ILE A 101 1.11 0.49 -11.34
N GLY A 102 1.59 0.82 -10.12
CA GLY A 102 1.82 -0.17 -9.07
C GLY A 102 0.56 -0.93 -8.65
N ALA A 103 -0.60 -0.26 -8.56
CA ALA A 103 -1.84 -0.95 -8.25
C ALA A 103 -2.27 -1.93 -9.36
N ILE A 104 -2.10 -1.55 -10.62
CA ILE A 104 -2.36 -2.45 -11.75
C ILE A 104 -1.40 -3.64 -11.72
N ASP A 105 -0.11 -3.39 -11.48
CA ASP A 105 0.92 -4.44 -11.42
C ASP A 105 0.65 -5.44 -10.27
N VAL A 106 0.29 -4.95 -9.08
CA VAL A 106 -0.09 -5.81 -7.94
C VAL A 106 -1.32 -6.65 -8.28
N ALA A 107 -2.34 -6.08 -8.96
CA ALA A 107 -3.50 -6.85 -9.40
C ALA A 107 -3.14 -7.92 -10.43
N LEU A 108 -2.19 -7.66 -11.32
CA LEU A 108 -1.67 -8.66 -12.27
C LEU A 108 -0.89 -9.78 -11.56
N TRP A 109 -0.13 -9.47 -10.50
CA TRP A 109 0.53 -10.46 -9.67
C TRP A 109 -0.47 -11.33 -8.89
N ASP A 110 -1.50 -10.73 -8.31
CA ASP A 110 -2.59 -11.47 -7.63
C ASP A 110 -3.29 -12.44 -8.59
N LEU A 111 -3.61 -11.96 -9.79
CA LEU A 111 -4.18 -12.79 -10.86
C LEU A 111 -3.25 -13.94 -11.23
N ALA A 112 -1.95 -13.70 -11.38
CA ALA A 112 -0.99 -14.72 -11.73
C ALA A 112 -0.87 -15.80 -10.65
N GLY A 113 -0.87 -15.42 -9.38
CA GLY A 113 -0.89 -16.36 -8.26
C GLY A 113 -2.13 -17.26 -8.28
N LYS A 114 -3.32 -16.67 -8.51
CA LYS A 114 -4.59 -17.39 -8.63
C LYS A 114 -4.62 -18.31 -9.84
N ALA A 115 -4.14 -17.85 -10.99
CA ALA A 115 -4.06 -18.65 -12.21
C ALA A 115 -3.11 -19.85 -12.07
N ALA A 116 -2.02 -19.68 -11.34
CA ALA A 116 -1.05 -20.74 -11.06
C ALA A 116 -1.47 -21.63 -9.87
N GLY A 117 -2.50 -21.26 -9.09
CA GLY A 117 -2.90 -21.97 -7.89
C GLY A 117 -1.88 -21.94 -6.75
N VAL A 118 -0.99 -20.93 -6.73
CA VAL A 118 0.06 -20.80 -5.72
C VAL A 118 0.16 -19.37 -5.17
N PRO A 119 0.58 -19.20 -3.91
CA PRO A 119 0.84 -17.87 -3.36
C PRO A 119 1.92 -17.12 -4.15
N ILE A 120 1.80 -15.80 -4.26
CA ILE A 120 2.72 -14.95 -5.02
C ILE A 120 4.18 -15.14 -4.60
N HIS A 121 4.46 -15.28 -3.29
CA HIS A 121 5.83 -15.50 -2.82
C HIS A 121 6.46 -16.79 -3.38
N LYS A 122 5.65 -17.81 -3.69
CA LYS A 122 6.12 -19.03 -4.38
C LYS A 122 6.52 -18.73 -5.82
N LEU A 123 5.73 -17.92 -6.54
CA LEU A 123 6.08 -17.47 -7.89
C LEU A 123 7.37 -16.64 -7.92
N MET A 124 7.66 -15.92 -6.82
CA MET A 124 8.86 -15.08 -6.69
C MET A 124 10.07 -15.85 -6.15
N GLY A 125 10.00 -17.18 -5.98
CA GLY A 125 11.13 -18.02 -5.59
C GLY A 125 11.21 -18.42 -4.12
N SER A 126 10.25 -18.04 -3.27
CA SER A 126 10.11 -18.54 -1.87
C SER A 126 11.39 -18.48 -1.03
N TYR A 127 12.10 -17.36 -1.02
CA TYR A 127 13.30 -17.21 -0.22
C TYR A 127 13.02 -17.34 1.30
N ARG A 128 11.82 -16.90 1.76
CA ARG A 128 11.42 -16.97 3.17
C ARG A 128 9.97 -17.40 3.29
N GLU A 129 9.66 -18.16 4.34
CA GLU A 129 8.29 -18.53 4.73
C GLU A 129 7.73 -17.57 5.81
N SER A 130 8.60 -16.90 6.54
CA SER A 130 8.26 -15.89 7.54
C SER A 130 9.21 -14.71 7.45
N VAL A 131 8.69 -13.52 7.78
CA VAL A 131 9.45 -12.27 7.79
C VAL A 131 9.38 -11.70 9.21
N PRO A 132 10.53 -11.34 9.84
CA PRO A 132 10.52 -10.63 11.11
C PRO A 132 9.76 -9.30 10.96
N ALA A 133 8.87 -9.04 11.89
CA ALA A 133 8.10 -7.81 11.93
C ALA A 133 8.48 -6.96 13.15
N TYR A 134 8.24 -5.66 13.06
CA TYR A 134 8.34 -4.73 14.18
C TYR A 134 7.03 -3.96 14.33
N ALA A 135 6.72 -3.54 15.55
CA ALA A 135 5.68 -2.55 15.79
C ALA A 135 6.22 -1.16 15.42
N SER A 136 5.40 -0.35 14.78
CA SER A 136 5.81 0.97 14.28
C SER A 136 4.98 2.06 14.94
N SER A 137 5.64 2.97 15.68
CA SER A 137 4.97 4.09 16.34
C SER A 137 4.36 5.10 15.36
N ALA A 138 3.42 5.88 15.87
CA ALA A 138 3.14 7.21 15.33
C ALA A 138 4.18 8.23 15.84
N VAL A 139 4.04 9.51 15.49
CA VAL A 139 4.76 10.62 16.14
C VAL A 139 3.91 11.08 17.31
N PHE A 140 4.43 10.93 18.53
CA PHE A 140 3.80 11.36 19.78
C PHE A 140 4.28 12.75 20.20
N GLU A 141 3.60 13.34 21.19
CA GLU A 141 3.94 14.66 21.70
C GLU A 141 4.96 14.60 22.83
N THR A 142 4.96 13.52 23.61
CA THR A 142 5.82 13.34 24.80
C THR A 142 6.71 12.10 24.69
N VAL A 143 7.78 12.08 25.45
CA VAL A 143 8.69 10.94 25.56
C VAL A 143 7.97 9.74 26.22
N GLU A 144 7.15 10.04 27.20
CA GLU A 144 6.39 9.07 27.99
C GLU A 144 5.46 8.23 27.11
N GLU A 145 4.77 8.84 26.13
CA GLU A 145 3.90 8.13 25.19
C GLU A 145 4.67 7.10 24.35
N TYR A 146 5.91 7.42 23.94
CA TYR A 146 6.78 6.46 23.25
C TYR A 146 7.17 5.29 24.14
N VAL A 147 7.48 5.56 25.41
CA VAL A 147 7.85 4.53 26.38
C VAL A 147 6.66 3.61 26.68
N GLU A 148 5.49 4.18 26.93
CA GLU A 148 4.26 3.42 27.20
C GLU A 148 3.91 2.49 26.03
N GLU A 149 3.96 2.99 24.79
CA GLU A 149 3.69 2.17 23.61
C GLU A 149 4.75 1.09 23.42
N ALA A 150 6.04 1.39 23.61
CA ALA A 150 7.12 0.43 23.50
C ALA A 150 6.98 -0.70 24.54
N VAL A 151 6.65 -0.37 25.80
CA VAL A 151 6.40 -1.33 26.88
C VAL A 151 5.19 -2.20 26.55
N HIS A 152 4.11 -1.60 26.03
CA HIS A 152 2.93 -2.33 25.59
C HIS A 152 3.27 -3.39 24.53
N TYR A 153 3.96 -3.01 23.44
CA TYR A 153 4.33 -3.95 22.40
C TYR A 153 5.33 -5.02 22.88
N LYS A 154 6.26 -4.64 23.75
CA LYS A 154 7.16 -5.61 24.39
C LYS A 154 6.39 -6.66 25.21
N ALA A 155 5.37 -6.21 25.96
CA ALA A 155 4.49 -7.13 26.72
C ALA A 155 3.68 -8.07 25.82
N LEU A 156 3.33 -7.64 24.60
CA LEU A 156 2.68 -8.46 23.57
C LEU A 156 3.64 -9.40 22.84
N GLY A 157 4.93 -9.41 23.18
CA GLY A 157 5.92 -10.31 22.59
C GLY A 157 6.58 -9.80 21.31
N TRP A 158 6.40 -8.53 20.95
CA TRP A 158 7.12 -7.95 19.80
C TRP A 158 8.62 -7.84 20.10
N SER A 159 9.43 -8.30 19.16
CA SER A 159 10.90 -8.31 19.30
C SER A 159 11.57 -6.99 18.89
N ALA A 160 10.86 -6.14 18.19
CA ALA A 160 11.38 -4.87 17.70
C ALA A 160 10.28 -3.78 17.65
N TYR A 161 10.70 -2.55 17.93
CA TYR A 161 9.86 -1.37 17.89
C TYR A 161 10.54 -0.28 17.08
N LYS A 162 9.84 0.25 16.06
CA LYS A 162 10.34 1.33 15.21
C LYS A 162 9.76 2.66 15.67
N ILE A 163 10.62 3.57 16.07
CA ILE A 163 10.24 4.91 16.46
C ILE A 163 10.09 5.81 15.22
N HIS A 164 9.00 6.59 15.15
CA HIS A 164 8.87 7.76 14.28
C HIS A 164 9.05 9.01 15.14
N PRO A 165 10.27 9.53 15.28
CA PRO A 165 10.53 10.67 16.14
C PRO A 165 10.07 11.98 15.46
N PRO A 166 9.95 13.10 16.22
CA PRO A 166 9.54 14.39 15.70
C PRO A 166 10.51 15.06 14.71
N ALA A 167 11.68 14.47 14.45
CA ALA A 167 12.76 14.99 13.62
C ALA A 167 13.38 16.28 14.20
N VAL A 168 13.51 16.32 15.53
CA VAL A 168 14.23 17.34 16.30
C VAL A 168 15.33 16.62 17.09
N ALA A 169 16.59 16.76 16.69
CA ALA A 169 17.71 15.94 17.18
C ALA A 169 17.79 15.81 18.72
N THR A 170 17.58 16.90 19.46
CA THR A 170 17.63 16.90 20.93
C THR A 170 16.46 16.14 21.57
N GLN A 171 15.30 16.10 20.93
CA GLN A 171 14.13 15.31 21.36
C GLN A 171 14.29 13.85 20.94
N ASP A 172 14.72 13.61 19.72
CA ASP A 172 14.92 12.28 19.16
C ASP A 172 15.89 11.46 20.00
N ILE A 173 16.99 12.08 20.47
CA ILE A 173 17.96 11.44 21.37
C ILE A 173 17.28 11.03 22.68
N LYS A 174 16.52 11.94 23.32
CA LYS A 174 15.82 11.65 24.59
C LYS A 174 14.82 10.51 24.44
N ILE A 175 14.07 10.48 23.32
CA ILE A 175 13.11 9.41 23.02
C ILE A 175 13.85 8.07 22.88
N CYS A 176 14.95 8.04 22.12
CA CYS A 176 15.73 6.83 21.93
C CYS A 176 16.36 6.32 23.24
N GLU A 177 16.86 7.22 24.10
CA GLU A 177 17.41 6.88 25.41
C GLU A 177 16.34 6.29 26.34
N ALA A 178 15.13 6.88 26.36
CA ALA A 178 14.06 6.46 27.24
C ALA A 178 13.43 5.12 26.82
N VAL A 179 13.33 4.85 25.52
CA VAL A 179 12.74 3.60 24.97
C VAL A 179 13.72 2.42 25.06
N ARG A 180 15.02 2.66 25.15
CA ARG A 180 16.07 1.64 25.21
C ARG A 180 16.05 0.86 26.52
#